data_2874cbbaf1e2dfa326d9b71d14dc7c48
#
_entry.id   2874cbbaf1e2dfa326d9b71d14dc7c48
#
_cell.length_a   1.000
_cell.length_b   1.000
_cell.length_c   1.000
_cell.angle_alpha   90.00
_cell.angle_beta   90.00
_cell.angle_gamma   90.00
#
_symmetry.space_group_name_H-M   'P 1'
#
loop_
_entity.id
_entity.type
_entity.pdbx_description
1 polymer ?
#
loop_
_entity_poly.entity_id
_entity_poly.type
_entity_poly.pdbx_seq_one_letter_code
_entity_poly.pdbx_strand_id
1 'polypeptide(L)'
;IASALDVARVESLLFSTETKLAQIQGQRQVTEQAIAILVNMTPTSFTIKPVDELRVADFAIPRTLPSTLLERRPDIAGMERRMAQANRVIGIARAAFFPDVRFSAGGGFEDTGFSLINLAASFWSYGSTVSLPLFQGGYRRAQLQQAWSAYRETEDLYRSTVLNAFREVENNLSLTKQLTLAANRQDATVGATLKTQNLTMELYLGGLASSL
;
A
#
# COMPACT_ATOMS: atom_id res chain seq x y z
N ILE A 1 59.71 2.21 1.87
CA ILE A 1 59.21 2.79 3.13
C ILE A 1 57.92 3.54 2.78
N ALA A 2 56.80 3.09 3.29
CA ALA A 2 55.51 3.77 3.06
C ALA A 2 55.62 5.19 3.63
N SER A 3 55.17 6.17 2.85
CA SER A 3 55.13 7.56 3.29
C SER A 3 54.04 7.72 4.36
N ALA A 4 54.24 8.61 5.34
CA ALA A 4 53.20 8.98 6.30
C ALA A 4 51.90 9.46 5.61
N LEU A 5 52.03 10.03 4.41
CA LEU A 5 50.88 10.40 3.56
C LEU A 5 50.08 9.19 3.05
N ASP A 6 50.77 8.10 2.69
CA ASP A 6 50.10 6.87 2.22
C ASP A 6 49.34 6.19 3.35
N VAL A 7 49.92 6.17 4.56
CA VAL A 7 49.24 5.66 5.78
C VAL A 7 47.98 6.47 6.05
N ALA A 8 48.05 7.80 6.05
CA ALA A 8 46.92 8.66 6.31
C ALA A 8 45.79 8.51 5.25
N ARG A 9 46.14 8.26 3.97
CA ARG A 9 45.16 7.97 2.91
C ARG A 9 44.43 6.66 3.15
N VAL A 10 45.14 5.60 3.49
CA VAL A 10 44.54 4.28 3.76
C VAL A 10 43.67 4.33 5.01
N GLU A 11 44.12 5.00 6.08
CA GLU A 11 43.31 5.23 7.29
C GLU A 11 42.04 6.02 6.97
N SER A 12 42.10 7.09 6.16
CA SER A 12 40.94 7.85 5.73
C SER A 12 39.93 6.97 4.94
N LEU A 13 40.45 6.11 4.06
CA LEU A 13 39.58 5.17 3.31
C LEU A 13 38.97 4.14 4.25
N LEU A 14 39.73 3.60 5.21
CA LEU A 14 39.21 2.67 6.22
C LEU A 14 38.07 3.31 7.00
N PHE A 15 38.26 4.47 7.61
CA PHE A 15 37.25 5.15 8.41
C PHE A 15 36.01 5.53 7.58
N SER A 16 36.18 5.92 6.31
CA SER A 16 35.05 6.20 5.41
C SER A 16 34.25 4.95 5.12
N THR A 17 34.90 3.81 4.97
CA THR A 17 34.25 2.51 4.71
C THR A 17 33.53 1.99 5.95
N GLU A 18 34.15 2.12 7.13
CA GLU A 18 33.53 1.79 8.42
C GLU A 18 32.30 2.65 8.68
N THR A 19 32.34 3.94 8.32
CA THR A 19 31.20 4.84 8.41
C THR A 19 30.05 4.36 7.52
N LYS A 20 30.33 3.98 6.27
CA LYS A 20 29.33 3.43 5.36
C LYS A 20 28.73 2.12 5.88
N LEU A 21 29.57 1.24 6.43
CA LEU A 21 29.13 0.00 7.05
C LEU A 21 28.14 0.27 8.19
N ALA A 22 28.48 1.18 9.09
CA ALA A 22 27.62 1.56 10.21
C ALA A 22 26.28 2.14 9.73
N GLN A 23 26.30 2.97 8.67
CA GLN A 23 25.07 3.52 8.06
C GLN A 23 24.17 2.41 7.46
N ILE A 24 24.75 1.45 6.73
CA ILE A 24 24.01 0.33 6.14
C ILE A 24 23.43 -0.56 7.22
N GLN A 25 24.19 -0.83 8.28
CA GLN A 25 23.70 -1.60 9.44
C GLN A 25 22.53 -0.88 10.12
N GLY A 26 22.60 0.44 10.29
CA GLY A 26 21.49 1.24 10.81
C GLY A 26 20.26 1.17 9.93
N GLN A 27 20.39 1.31 8.60
CA GLN A 27 19.27 1.18 7.65
C GLN A 27 18.65 -0.21 7.67
N ARG A 28 19.49 -1.25 7.75
CA ARG A 28 19.02 -2.64 7.90
C ARG A 28 18.16 -2.77 9.14
N GLN A 29 18.62 -2.26 10.29
CA GLN A 29 17.91 -2.36 11.55
C GLN A 29 16.56 -1.63 11.51
N VAL A 30 16.49 -0.44 10.90
CA VAL A 30 15.22 0.30 10.69
C VAL A 30 14.26 -0.51 9.83
N THR A 31 14.75 -1.13 8.75
CA THR A 31 13.91 -1.96 7.87
C THR A 31 13.42 -3.22 8.59
N GLU A 32 14.26 -3.86 9.37
CA GLU A 32 13.93 -5.03 10.18
C GLU A 32 12.82 -4.71 11.21
N GLN A 33 12.93 -3.55 11.87
CA GLN A 33 11.88 -3.06 12.78
C GLN A 33 10.56 -2.77 12.06
N ALA A 34 10.62 -2.23 10.85
CA ALA A 34 9.41 -2.02 10.04
C ALA A 34 8.72 -3.35 9.68
N ILE A 35 9.49 -4.38 9.33
CA ILE A 35 8.95 -5.72 9.07
C ILE A 35 8.35 -6.33 10.34
N ALA A 36 8.98 -6.15 11.51
CA ALA A 36 8.45 -6.64 12.79
C ALA A 36 7.02 -6.12 13.04
N ILE A 37 6.77 -4.84 12.78
CA ILE A 37 5.43 -4.24 12.91
C ILE A 37 4.43 -4.89 11.95
N LEU A 38 4.83 -5.14 10.70
CA LEU A 38 3.95 -5.75 9.69
C LEU A 38 3.55 -7.20 10.04
N VAL A 39 4.42 -7.93 10.74
CA VAL A 39 4.13 -9.29 11.25
C VAL A 39 3.55 -9.30 12.67
N ASN A 40 3.19 -8.12 13.20
CA ASN A 40 2.62 -7.95 14.53
C ASN A 40 3.53 -8.46 15.67
N MET A 41 4.84 -8.27 15.53
CA MET A 41 5.85 -8.58 16.54
C MET A 41 6.47 -7.32 17.11
N THR A 42 6.96 -7.39 18.35
CA THR A 42 7.71 -6.26 18.92
C THR A 42 9.08 -6.13 18.24
N PRO A 43 9.51 -4.90 17.87
CA PRO A 43 10.79 -4.69 17.19
C PRO A 43 12.00 -5.29 17.91
N THR A 44 11.94 -5.39 19.24
CA THR A 44 13.02 -5.95 20.07
C THR A 44 13.09 -7.48 20.05
N SER A 45 11.99 -8.17 19.69
CA SER A 45 11.93 -9.63 19.67
C SER A 45 12.09 -10.23 18.27
N PHE A 46 12.15 -9.37 17.24
CA PHE A 46 12.23 -9.79 15.85
C PHE A 46 13.64 -9.56 15.30
N THR A 47 14.23 -10.60 14.72
CA THR A 47 15.55 -10.52 14.10
C THR A 47 15.57 -11.41 12.86
N ILE A 48 16.07 -10.85 11.76
CA ILE A 48 16.27 -11.58 10.50
C ILE A 48 17.71 -12.04 10.45
N LYS A 49 17.92 -13.36 10.34
CA LYS A 49 19.28 -13.91 10.22
C LYS A 49 19.96 -13.37 8.96
N PRO A 50 21.22 -12.93 9.06
CA PRO A 50 22.00 -12.57 7.87
C PRO A 50 22.09 -13.75 6.91
N VAL A 51 21.96 -13.47 5.62
CA VAL A 51 22.17 -14.46 4.55
C VAL A 51 23.39 -14.01 3.76
N ASP A 52 24.39 -14.86 3.67
CA ASP A 52 25.68 -14.54 3.01
C ASP A 52 25.54 -14.39 1.49
N GLU A 53 24.59 -15.12 0.89
CA GLU A 53 24.27 -14.99 -0.53
C GLU A 53 22.77 -14.81 -0.75
N LEU A 54 22.39 -13.65 -1.26
CA LEU A 54 21.02 -13.40 -1.70
C LEU A 54 20.82 -14.05 -3.08
N ARG A 55 20.25 -15.26 -3.12
CA ARG A 55 19.82 -15.88 -4.37
C ARG A 55 18.54 -15.20 -4.83
N VAL A 56 18.68 -14.24 -5.70
CA VAL A 56 17.54 -13.64 -6.40
C VAL A 56 17.06 -14.66 -7.43
N ALA A 57 15.83 -15.18 -7.26
CA ALA A 57 15.24 -16.06 -8.25
C ALA A 57 15.07 -15.29 -9.56
N ASP A 58 15.53 -15.86 -10.65
CA ASP A 58 15.39 -15.27 -11.98
C ASP A 58 13.95 -15.51 -12.46
N PHE A 59 13.10 -14.50 -12.29
CA PHE A 59 11.71 -14.56 -12.73
C PHE A 59 11.61 -14.01 -14.15
N ALA A 60 11.24 -14.87 -15.09
CA ALA A 60 10.87 -14.44 -16.44
C ALA A 60 9.55 -13.65 -16.38
N ILE A 61 9.64 -12.32 -16.39
CA ILE A 61 8.47 -11.45 -16.46
C ILE A 61 7.98 -11.41 -17.90
N PRO A 62 6.73 -11.79 -18.20
CA PRO A 62 6.19 -11.71 -19.55
C PRO A 62 6.15 -10.25 -20.00
N ARG A 63 6.58 -9.99 -21.24
CA ARG A 63 6.69 -8.64 -21.82
C ARG A 63 5.35 -7.93 -22.02
N THR A 64 4.27 -8.68 -22.05
CA THR A 64 2.90 -8.16 -22.15
C THR A 64 2.10 -8.67 -20.98
N LEU A 65 1.65 -7.74 -20.12
CA LEU A 65 0.70 -8.04 -19.05
C LEU A 65 -0.73 -7.93 -19.63
N PRO A 66 -1.52 -9.01 -19.62
CA PRO A 66 -2.91 -8.93 -20.02
C PRO A 66 -3.68 -7.96 -19.12
N SER A 67 -4.58 -7.16 -19.70
CA SER A 67 -5.48 -6.26 -18.94
C SER A 67 -6.29 -7.00 -17.87
N THR A 68 -6.55 -8.31 -18.08
CA THR A 68 -7.20 -9.18 -17.10
C THR A 68 -6.47 -9.32 -15.76
N LEU A 69 -5.16 -9.05 -15.71
CA LEU A 69 -4.42 -9.02 -14.43
C LEU A 69 -4.74 -7.78 -13.61
N LEU A 70 -5.06 -6.67 -14.27
CA LEU A 70 -5.50 -5.45 -13.60
C LEU A 70 -6.88 -5.62 -12.94
N GLU A 71 -7.77 -6.38 -13.57
CA GLU A 71 -9.10 -6.70 -13.02
C GLU A 71 -9.02 -7.52 -11.71
N ARG A 72 -7.93 -8.27 -11.52
CA ARG A 72 -7.68 -9.05 -10.29
C ARG A 72 -7.12 -8.21 -9.14
N ARG A 73 -6.75 -6.97 -9.38
CA ARG A 73 -6.19 -6.10 -8.34
C ARG A 73 -7.28 -5.72 -7.32
N PRO A 74 -7.03 -5.94 -6.01
CA PRO A 74 -8.04 -5.65 -4.98
C PRO A 74 -8.39 -4.16 -4.87
N ASP A 75 -7.45 -3.25 -5.18
CA ASP A 75 -7.66 -1.81 -5.18
C ASP A 75 -8.64 -1.37 -6.28
N ILE A 76 -8.51 -1.91 -7.50
CA ILE A 76 -9.42 -1.66 -8.63
C ILE A 76 -10.82 -2.23 -8.32
N ALA A 77 -10.89 -3.48 -7.86
CA ALA A 77 -12.14 -4.10 -7.46
C ALA A 77 -12.83 -3.32 -6.31
N GLY A 78 -12.05 -2.81 -5.36
CA GLY A 78 -12.55 -1.97 -4.26
C GLY A 78 -13.17 -0.66 -4.77
N MET A 79 -12.53 0.01 -5.73
CA MET A 79 -13.04 1.24 -6.33
C MET A 79 -14.29 1.00 -7.18
N GLU A 80 -14.37 -0.11 -7.92
CA GLU A 80 -15.59 -0.52 -8.64
C GLU A 80 -16.78 -0.68 -7.68
N ARG A 81 -16.56 -1.32 -6.52
CA ARG A 81 -17.60 -1.45 -5.49
C ARG A 81 -18.05 -0.13 -4.88
N ARG A 82 -17.11 0.80 -4.69
CA ARG A 82 -17.43 2.17 -4.23
C ARG A 82 -18.25 2.94 -5.25
N MET A 83 -17.93 2.82 -6.54
CA MET A 83 -18.70 3.42 -7.62
C MET A 83 -20.12 2.82 -7.68
N ALA A 84 -20.26 1.50 -7.53
CA ALA A 84 -21.56 0.83 -7.44
C ALA A 84 -22.35 1.29 -6.21
N GLN A 85 -21.71 1.52 -5.06
CA GLN A 85 -22.33 2.09 -3.87
C GLN A 85 -22.85 3.50 -4.13
N ALA A 86 -22.05 4.38 -4.71
CA ALA A 86 -22.44 5.75 -5.04
C ALA A 86 -23.64 5.78 -6.02
N ASN A 87 -23.67 4.88 -7.00
CA ASN A 87 -24.80 4.73 -7.90
C ASN A 87 -26.10 4.33 -7.16
N ARG A 88 -26.01 3.47 -6.14
CA ARG A 88 -27.18 3.13 -5.31
C ARG A 88 -27.69 4.33 -4.48
N VAL A 89 -26.79 5.21 -4.04
CA VAL A 89 -27.17 6.45 -3.34
C VAL A 89 -27.98 7.38 -4.23
N ILE A 90 -27.69 7.43 -5.54
CA ILE A 90 -28.54 8.14 -6.50
C ILE A 90 -29.95 7.55 -6.52
N GLY A 91 -30.07 6.20 -6.47
CA GLY A 91 -31.35 5.52 -6.38
C GLY A 91 -32.14 5.93 -5.13
N ILE A 92 -31.48 5.99 -3.97
CA ILE A 92 -32.07 6.46 -2.70
C ILE A 92 -32.53 7.91 -2.82
N ALA A 93 -31.71 8.80 -3.38
CA ALA A 93 -32.06 10.20 -3.57
C ALA A 93 -33.26 10.38 -4.54
N ARG A 94 -33.39 9.51 -5.55
CA ARG A 94 -34.56 9.45 -6.44
C ARG A 94 -35.78 8.92 -5.72
N ALA A 95 -35.65 7.88 -4.90
CA ALA A 95 -36.76 7.31 -4.13
C ALA A 95 -37.39 8.33 -3.17
N ALA A 96 -36.61 9.30 -2.68
CA ALA A 96 -37.10 10.37 -1.83
C ALA A 96 -38.16 11.28 -2.50
N PHE A 97 -38.35 11.24 -3.82
CA PHE A 97 -39.41 11.97 -4.52
C PHE A 97 -40.75 11.22 -4.50
N PHE A 98 -40.78 9.97 -4.08
CA PHE A 98 -42.01 9.17 -3.98
C PHE A 98 -42.55 9.18 -2.55
N PRO A 99 -43.87 8.82 -2.37
CA PRO A 99 -44.42 8.67 -1.04
C PRO A 99 -43.69 7.61 -0.20
N ASP A 100 -43.40 7.95 1.06
CA ASP A 100 -42.91 7.00 2.05
C ASP A 100 -44.10 6.33 2.75
N VAL A 101 -44.20 5.01 2.64
CA VAL A 101 -45.26 4.21 3.26
C VAL A 101 -44.66 3.40 4.39
N ARG A 102 -45.11 3.66 5.61
CA ARG A 102 -44.66 2.96 6.81
C ARG A 102 -45.80 2.17 7.44
N PHE A 103 -45.53 0.94 7.77
CA PHE A 103 -46.36 0.10 8.60
C PHE A 103 -45.73 -0.02 9.98
N SER A 104 -46.54 0.19 11.01
CA SER A 104 -46.11 0.01 12.40
C SER A 104 -47.07 -0.98 13.07
N ALA A 105 -46.50 -1.88 13.85
CA ALA A 105 -47.25 -2.76 14.74
C ALA A 105 -46.52 -2.78 16.09
N GLY A 106 -47.24 -2.65 17.16
CA GLY A 106 -46.75 -2.71 18.54
C GLY A 106 -47.70 -3.51 19.42
N GLY A 107 -47.16 -4.20 20.38
CA GLY A 107 -47.96 -4.93 21.36
C GLY A 107 -47.10 -5.18 22.60
N GLY A 108 -47.75 -5.26 23.73
CA GLY A 108 -47.11 -5.45 25.00
C GLY A 108 -48.08 -5.68 26.13
N PHE A 109 -47.56 -5.74 27.35
CA PHE A 109 -48.31 -5.82 28.56
C PHE A 109 -47.99 -4.57 29.38
N GLU A 110 -49.01 -3.87 29.85
CA GLU A 110 -48.86 -2.69 30.72
C GLU A 110 -49.38 -3.08 32.12
N ASP A 111 -48.44 -3.45 33.00
CA ASP A 111 -48.75 -3.81 34.37
C ASP A 111 -47.82 -3.03 35.33
N THR A 112 -48.42 -2.44 36.36
CA THR A 112 -47.74 -1.71 37.44
C THR A 112 -47.31 -2.64 38.60
N GLY A 113 -47.55 -3.95 38.51
CA GLY A 113 -47.25 -4.97 39.48
C GLY A 113 -46.13 -5.97 39.07
N PHE A 114 -45.75 -6.80 40.01
CA PHE A 114 -44.68 -7.83 39.79
C PHE A 114 -45.09 -9.02 38.89
N SER A 115 -46.29 -9.02 38.29
CA SER A 115 -46.76 -10.07 37.37
C SER A 115 -46.33 -9.77 35.93
N LEU A 116 -45.29 -10.41 35.48
CA LEU A 116 -44.69 -10.20 34.13
C LEU A 116 -45.60 -10.61 32.96
N ILE A 117 -46.70 -11.34 33.20
CA ILE A 117 -47.67 -11.78 32.18
C ILE A 117 -49.11 -11.65 32.74
N ASN A 118 -49.72 -10.51 32.56
CA ASN A 118 -51.12 -10.33 32.85
C ASN A 118 -51.88 -10.11 31.51
N LEU A 119 -52.56 -11.13 31.01
CA LEU A 119 -53.33 -11.04 29.75
C LEU A 119 -54.39 -9.97 29.76
N ALA A 120 -54.93 -9.59 30.92
CA ALA A 120 -55.93 -8.55 31.05
C ALA A 120 -55.37 -7.14 30.85
N ALA A 121 -54.02 -6.98 30.97
CA ALA A 121 -53.29 -5.71 30.73
C ALA A 121 -52.54 -5.72 29.38
N SER A 122 -52.93 -6.54 28.44
CA SER A 122 -52.36 -6.57 27.10
C SER A 122 -52.88 -5.43 26.24
N PHE A 123 -51.98 -4.76 25.52
CA PHE A 123 -52.32 -3.79 24.49
C PHE A 123 -51.73 -4.20 23.13
N TRP A 124 -52.37 -3.84 22.07
CA TRP A 124 -51.85 -3.97 20.73
C TRP A 124 -52.27 -2.77 19.91
N SER A 125 -51.41 -2.39 18.96
CA SER A 125 -51.67 -1.31 18.02
C SER A 125 -51.08 -1.70 16.66
N TYR A 126 -51.76 -1.30 15.61
CA TYR A 126 -51.25 -1.32 14.26
C TYR A 126 -51.62 -0.01 13.55
N GLY A 127 -50.75 0.42 12.64
CA GLY A 127 -50.95 1.63 11.89
C GLY A 127 -50.24 1.63 10.56
N SER A 128 -50.74 2.40 9.62
CA SER A 128 -50.06 2.72 8.37
C SER A 128 -50.00 4.24 8.22
N THR A 129 -48.83 4.74 7.82
CA THR A 129 -48.57 6.16 7.58
C THR A 129 -48.03 6.34 6.18
N VAL A 130 -48.66 7.23 5.40
CA VAL A 130 -48.17 7.65 4.08
C VAL A 130 -47.73 9.10 4.19
N SER A 131 -46.49 9.39 3.85
CA SER A 131 -45.91 10.75 3.92
C SER A 131 -45.30 11.13 2.57
N LEU A 132 -45.75 12.25 2.03
CA LEU A 132 -45.22 12.84 0.80
C LEU A 132 -45.01 14.35 1.01
N PRO A 133 -43.79 14.84 1.21
CA PRO A 133 -43.57 16.28 1.27
C PRO A 133 -43.70 16.90 -0.12
N LEU A 134 -44.70 17.77 -0.30
CA LEU A 134 -45.02 18.42 -1.58
C LEU A 134 -44.07 19.57 -1.91
N PHE A 135 -43.56 20.28 -0.87
CA PHE A 135 -42.67 21.43 -1.06
C PHE A 135 -41.56 21.43 -0.01
N GLN A 136 -40.31 21.52 -0.48
CA GLN A 136 -39.10 21.57 0.37
C GLN A 136 -38.07 22.57 -0.15
N GLY A 137 -38.49 23.64 -0.83
CA GLY A 137 -37.56 24.71 -1.27
C GLY A 137 -36.38 24.23 -2.12
N GLY A 138 -36.55 23.18 -2.93
CA GLY A 138 -35.47 22.65 -3.77
C GLY A 138 -34.52 21.65 -3.09
N TYR A 139 -34.67 21.38 -1.79
CA TYR A 139 -33.77 20.51 -1.00
C TYR A 139 -33.55 19.13 -1.63
N ARG A 140 -34.60 18.44 -2.09
CA ARG A 140 -34.49 17.12 -2.72
C ARG A 140 -33.74 17.16 -4.05
N ARG A 141 -33.92 18.24 -4.84
CA ARG A 141 -33.15 18.42 -6.08
C ARG A 141 -31.67 18.61 -5.79
N ALA A 142 -31.33 19.40 -4.77
CA ALA A 142 -29.96 19.59 -4.33
C ALA A 142 -29.33 18.29 -3.82
N GLN A 143 -30.06 17.49 -3.04
CA GLN A 143 -29.60 16.15 -2.61
C GLN A 143 -29.36 15.20 -3.79
N LEU A 144 -30.26 15.17 -4.78
CA LEU A 144 -30.06 14.36 -5.96
C LEU A 144 -28.83 14.82 -6.76
N GLN A 145 -28.64 16.14 -6.90
CA GLN A 145 -27.46 16.69 -7.57
C GLN A 145 -26.16 16.37 -6.81
N GLN A 146 -26.21 16.45 -5.48
CA GLN A 146 -25.07 16.02 -4.63
C GLN A 146 -24.75 14.54 -4.83
N ALA A 147 -25.75 13.66 -4.87
CA ALA A 147 -25.53 12.23 -5.14
C ALA A 147 -24.90 11.98 -6.51
N TRP A 148 -25.32 12.72 -7.54
CA TRP A 148 -24.70 12.65 -8.86
C TRP A 148 -23.25 13.16 -8.86
N SER A 149 -22.94 14.24 -8.14
CA SER A 149 -21.58 14.75 -8.03
C SER A 149 -20.67 13.76 -7.31
N ALA A 150 -21.15 13.13 -6.23
CA ALA A 150 -20.42 12.08 -5.51
C ALA A 150 -20.18 10.83 -6.39
N TYR A 151 -21.14 10.46 -7.25
CA TYR A 151 -20.93 9.38 -8.21
C TYR A 151 -19.81 9.71 -9.22
N ARG A 152 -19.83 10.92 -9.79
CA ARG A 152 -18.75 11.37 -10.73
C ARG A 152 -17.39 11.39 -10.06
N GLU A 153 -17.31 11.85 -8.82
CA GLU A 153 -16.07 11.79 -8.03
C GLU A 153 -15.54 10.35 -7.92
N THR A 154 -16.41 9.38 -7.61
CA THR A 154 -15.99 7.97 -7.54
C THR A 154 -15.61 7.39 -8.91
N GLU A 155 -16.22 7.85 -10.01
CA GLU A 155 -15.84 7.49 -11.37
C GLU A 155 -14.42 8.00 -11.71
N ASP A 156 -14.13 9.26 -11.39
CA ASP A 156 -12.80 9.84 -11.59
C ASP A 156 -11.72 9.16 -10.73
N LEU A 157 -12.06 8.81 -9.47
CA LEU A 157 -11.17 8.06 -8.59
C LEU A 157 -10.91 6.63 -9.13
N TYR A 158 -11.93 5.96 -9.63
CA TYR A 158 -11.75 4.65 -10.29
C TYR A 158 -10.79 4.76 -11.48
N ARG A 159 -11.02 5.72 -12.37
CA ARG A 159 -10.14 5.97 -13.52
C ARG A 159 -8.71 6.28 -13.10
N SER A 160 -8.54 7.12 -12.09
CA SER A 160 -7.22 7.43 -11.52
C SER A 160 -6.53 6.19 -10.96
N THR A 161 -7.24 5.32 -10.25
CA THR A 161 -6.71 4.07 -9.71
C THR A 161 -6.23 3.14 -10.82
N VAL A 162 -7.02 2.99 -11.88
CA VAL A 162 -6.65 2.17 -13.06
C VAL A 162 -5.39 2.73 -13.74
N LEU A 163 -5.34 4.04 -13.98
CA LEU A 163 -4.17 4.68 -14.60
C LEU A 163 -2.92 4.56 -13.73
N ASN A 164 -3.06 4.69 -12.41
CA ASN A 164 -1.95 4.49 -11.48
C ASN A 164 -1.46 3.04 -11.50
N ALA A 165 -2.35 2.06 -11.58
CA ALA A 165 -1.98 0.67 -11.69
C ALA A 165 -1.17 0.38 -12.97
N PHE A 166 -1.55 0.94 -14.11
CA PHE A 166 -0.76 0.87 -15.35
C PHE A 166 0.62 1.51 -15.18
N ARG A 167 0.66 2.72 -14.61
CA ARG A 167 1.93 3.43 -14.34
C ARG A 167 2.87 2.61 -13.44
N GLU A 168 2.35 1.99 -12.39
CA GLU A 168 3.14 1.15 -11.49
C GLU A 168 3.77 -0.04 -12.23
N VAL A 169 2.99 -0.71 -13.08
CA VAL A 169 3.47 -1.83 -13.89
C VAL A 169 4.58 -1.38 -14.84
N GLU A 170 4.34 -0.32 -15.62
CA GLU A 170 5.32 0.21 -16.58
C GLU A 170 6.61 0.69 -15.90
N ASN A 171 6.47 1.39 -14.76
CA ASN A 171 7.62 1.81 -13.96
C ASN A 171 8.44 0.63 -13.47
N ASN A 172 7.80 -0.41 -12.94
CA ASN A 172 8.50 -1.59 -12.42
C ASN A 172 9.17 -2.40 -13.55
N LEU A 173 8.53 -2.54 -14.71
CA LEU A 173 9.14 -3.19 -15.88
C LEU A 173 10.37 -2.42 -16.37
N SER A 174 10.26 -1.10 -16.48
CA SER A 174 11.38 -0.24 -16.86
C SER A 174 12.52 -0.30 -15.85
N LEU A 175 12.19 -0.22 -14.56
CA LEU A 175 13.16 -0.30 -13.47
C LEU A 175 13.88 -1.66 -13.47
N THR A 176 13.17 -2.76 -13.61
CA THR A 176 13.74 -4.12 -13.67
C THR A 176 14.74 -4.21 -14.81
N LYS A 177 14.40 -3.71 -16.00
CA LYS A 177 15.31 -3.70 -17.14
C LYS A 177 16.59 -2.90 -16.85
N GLN A 178 16.46 -1.70 -16.27
CA GLN A 178 17.62 -0.86 -15.97
C GLN A 178 18.48 -1.43 -14.84
N LEU A 179 17.86 -2.00 -13.80
CA LEU A 179 18.59 -2.65 -12.72
C LEU A 179 19.35 -3.89 -13.18
N THR A 180 18.79 -4.68 -14.10
CA THR A 180 19.50 -5.81 -14.71
C THR A 180 20.74 -5.35 -15.48
N LEU A 181 20.62 -4.26 -16.26
CA LEU A 181 21.78 -3.67 -16.94
C LEU A 181 22.82 -3.13 -15.95
N ALA A 182 22.37 -2.47 -14.88
CA ALA A 182 23.24 -1.95 -13.84
C ALA A 182 23.97 -3.07 -13.10
N ALA A 183 23.30 -4.17 -12.76
CA ALA A 183 23.91 -5.34 -12.12
C ALA A 183 25.03 -5.92 -13.00
N ASN A 184 24.74 -6.17 -14.28
CA ASN A 184 25.76 -6.69 -15.22
C ASN A 184 26.98 -5.76 -15.34
N ARG A 185 26.79 -4.43 -15.28
CA ARG A 185 27.89 -3.46 -15.28
C ARG A 185 28.67 -3.46 -13.98
N GLN A 186 27.96 -3.64 -12.86
CA GLN A 186 28.58 -3.73 -11.55
C GLN A 186 29.47 -4.97 -11.42
N ASP A 187 29.01 -6.12 -11.94
CA ASP A 187 29.82 -7.35 -11.96
C ASP A 187 31.11 -7.15 -12.77
N ALA A 188 31.01 -6.49 -13.93
CA ALA A 188 32.21 -6.12 -14.70
C ALA A 188 33.15 -5.19 -13.94
N THR A 189 32.59 -4.24 -13.16
CA THR A 189 33.36 -3.33 -12.31
C THR A 189 34.08 -4.08 -11.22
N VAL A 190 33.41 -5.02 -10.53
CA VAL A 190 34.02 -5.88 -9.51
C VAL A 190 35.20 -6.67 -10.10
N GLY A 191 35.00 -7.31 -11.27
CA GLY A 191 36.07 -8.04 -11.94
C GLY A 191 37.30 -7.16 -12.30
N ALA A 192 37.04 -5.93 -12.79
CA ALA A 192 38.12 -4.98 -13.11
C ALA A 192 38.85 -4.50 -11.84
N THR A 193 38.10 -4.26 -10.76
CA THR A 193 38.68 -3.81 -9.47
C THR A 193 39.56 -4.92 -8.85
N LEU A 194 39.09 -6.17 -8.85
CA LEU A 194 39.87 -7.32 -8.39
C LEU A 194 41.17 -7.48 -9.19
N LYS A 195 41.09 -7.32 -10.51
CA LYS A 195 42.29 -7.36 -11.37
C LYS A 195 43.24 -6.23 -11.03
N THR A 196 42.73 -5.01 -10.81
CA THR A 196 43.56 -3.86 -10.39
C THR A 196 44.23 -4.14 -9.04
N GLN A 197 43.47 -4.66 -8.07
CA GLN A 197 44.02 -5.04 -6.76
C GLN A 197 45.18 -6.04 -6.86
N ASN A 198 44.98 -7.12 -7.67
CA ASN A 198 46.02 -8.13 -7.84
C ASN A 198 47.29 -7.56 -8.49
N LEU A 199 47.12 -6.78 -9.57
CA LEU A 199 48.28 -6.14 -10.24
C LEU A 199 49.01 -5.14 -9.33
N THR A 200 48.26 -4.36 -8.55
CA THR A 200 48.87 -3.41 -7.60
C THR A 200 49.63 -4.15 -6.48
N MET A 201 49.11 -5.28 -6.00
CA MET A 201 49.76 -6.13 -5.03
C MET A 201 51.07 -6.73 -5.58
N GLU A 202 51.07 -7.21 -6.85
CA GLU A 202 52.27 -7.70 -7.52
C GLU A 202 53.32 -6.61 -7.65
N LEU A 203 52.95 -5.39 -8.06
CA LEU A 203 53.84 -4.24 -8.16
C LEU A 203 54.42 -3.84 -6.77
N TYR A 204 53.59 -3.89 -5.73
CA TYR A 204 54.01 -3.60 -4.36
C TYR A 204 55.04 -4.64 -3.87
N LEU A 205 54.77 -5.93 -4.05
CA LEU A 205 55.66 -7.02 -3.69
C LEU A 205 56.96 -7.00 -4.50
N GLY A 206 56.89 -6.56 -5.76
CA GLY A 206 58.07 -6.34 -6.61
C GLY A 206 58.87 -5.07 -6.32
N GLY A 207 58.45 -4.25 -5.35
CA GLY A 207 59.13 -3.00 -5.00
C GLY A 207 59.00 -1.87 -6.03
N LEU A 208 58.08 -2.03 -6.99
CA LEU A 208 57.82 -1.07 -8.08
C LEU A 208 56.72 -0.04 -7.75
N ALA A 209 55.96 -0.26 -6.70
CA ALA A 209 54.97 0.66 -6.17
C ALA A 209 55.22 0.95 -4.70
N SER A 210 55.00 2.18 -4.27
CA SER A 210 55.23 2.63 -2.89
C SER A 210 54.03 2.41 -1.95
N SER A 211 52.78 2.22 -2.53
CA SER A 211 51.55 1.96 -1.77
C SER A 211 50.56 1.11 -2.58
N LEU A 212 49.64 0.47 -1.89
CA LEU A 212 48.51 -0.27 -2.45
C LEU A 212 47.34 0.66 -2.80
#